data_99623f626e12dbb6e0678ad0c62b8879
#
_entry.id   99623f626e12dbb6e0678ad0c62b8879
#
_cell.length_a   1.000
_cell.length_b   1.000
_cell.length_c   1.000
_cell.angle_alpha   90.00
_cell.angle_beta   90.00
_cell.angle_gamma   90.00
#
_symmetry.space_group_name_H-M   'P 1'
#
loop_
_entity.id
_entity.type
_entity.pdbx_description
1 polymer ?
#
loop_
_entity_poly.entity_id
_entity_poly.type
_entity_poly.pdbx_seq_one_letter_code
_entity_poly.pdbx_strand_id
1 'polypeptide(L)'
;IIPDLSLTNTQFGILTGFGFLFFYSIMGLFMGILADKFHRPKLIALGVGLWSALTAISGAARGFVGLLLPRMFIGVGESILTPTSLSLLGDKFPQNKMGFVTGAYYMGVPIGAGLSLIIAGYLGPIIGWRMCFYILGMIGLLFAGIMFFIKETPRKNINERVVEKKINFKEIRMDISKALKENPALTLCIYGAVIYHLVLGAAVYDQVWYVKERGFNRAEIAQYTGYIVVVFGIL
;
A
#
# COMPACT_ATOMS: atom_id res chain seq x y z
N ILE A 1 16.89 4.94 -11.92
CA ILE A 1 16.59 5.95 -10.90
C ILE A 1 17.85 6.25 -10.07
N ILE A 2 18.48 5.21 -9.42
CA ILE A 2 19.63 5.42 -8.52
C ILE A 2 20.76 6.20 -9.21
N PRO A 3 21.29 5.76 -10.38
CA PRO A 3 22.34 6.49 -11.07
C PRO A 3 21.89 7.86 -11.59
N ASP A 4 20.65 7.95 -12.05
CA ASP A 4 20.08 9.12 -12.71
C ASP A 4 19.90 10.32 -11.75
N LEU A 5 19.58 10.00 -10.49
CA LEU A 5 19.39 10.98 -9.42
C LEU A 5 20.56 10.99 -8.41
N SER A 6 21.65 10.27 -8.70
CA SER A 6 22.83 10.15 -7.84
C SER A 6 22.50 9.78 -6.39
N LEU A 7 21.57 8.84 -6.22
CA LEU A 7 21.10 8.44 -4.89
C LEU A 7 22.14 7.52 -4.21
N THR A 8 22.35 7.74 -2.92
CA THR A 8 23.11 6.81 -2.08
C THR A 8 22.27 5.60 -1.72
N ASN A 9 22.90 4.48 -1.32
CA ASN A 9 22.20 3.28 -0.85
C ASN A 9 21.31 3.58 0.37
N THR A 10 21.75 4.46 1.27
CA THR A 10 20.97 4.90 2.43
C THR A 10 19.72 5.68 2.00
N GLN A 11 19.88 6.61 1.06
CA GLN A 11 18.72 7.35 0.50
C GLN A 11 17.72 6.42 -0.20
N PHE A 12 18.22 5.42 -0.92
CA PHE A 12 17.37 4.40 -1.53
C PHE A 12 16.60 3.59 -0.48
N GLY A 13 17.26 3.17 0.61
CA GLY A 13 16.60 2.48 1.72
C GLY A 13 15.54 3.33 2.41
N ILE A 14 15.79 4.63 2.60
CA ILE A 14 14.79 5.56 3.15
C ILE A 14 13.58 5.69 2.22
N LEU A 15 13.80 5.81 0.90
CA LEU A 15 12.74 5.93 -0.09
C LEU A 15 11.85 4.68 -0.17
N THR A 16 12.46 3.49 -0.16
CA THR A 16 11.75 2.22 -0.35
C THR A 16 11.14 1.67 0.94
N GLY A 17 11.69 2.02 2.08
CA GLY A 17 11.29 1.52 3.39
C GLY A 17 10.71 2.61 4.29
N PHE A 18 11.58 3.26 5.07
CA PHE A 18 11.19 4.11 6.20
C PHE A 18 10.25 5.26 5.79
N GLY A 19 10.55 5.97 4.71
CA GLY A 19 9.78 7.13 4.28
C GLY A 19 8.31 6.81 4.00
N PHE A 20 8.06 5.66 3.38
CA PHE A 20 6.70 5.18 3.10
C PHE A 20 6.04 4.55 4.34
N LEU A 21 6.70 3.57 4.96
CA LEU A 21 6.12 2.75 6.03
C LEU A 21 5.76 3.57 7.27
N PHE A 22 6.55 4.58 7.61
CA PHE A 22 6.28 5.44 8.76
C PHE A 22 4.93 6.15 8.63
N PHE A 23 4.71 6.82 7.51
CA PHE A 23 3.45 7.52 7.27
C PHE A 23 2.27 6.57 7.06
N TYR A 24 2.47 5.46 6.35
CA TYR A 24 1.47 4.41 6.18
C TYR A 24 0.99 3.86 7.54
N SER A 25 1.91 3.53 8.43
CA SER A 25 1.59 2.94 9.74
C SER A 25 0.86 3.92 10.67
N ILE A 26 1.35 5.16 10.75
CA ILE A 26 0.69 6.18 11.58
C ILE A 26 -0.71 6.48 11.06
N MET A 27 -0.83 6.73 9.77
CA MET A 27 -2.12 7.11 9.19
C MET A 27 -3.11 5.96 9.16
N GLY A 28 -2.66 4.71 9.06
CA GLY A 28 -3.51 3.52 9.12
C GLY A 28 -4.37 3.45 10.39
N LEU A 29 -3.85 3.92 11.53
CA LEU A 29 -4.60 4.00 12.78
C LEU A 29 -5.81 4.96 12.69
N PHE A 30 -5.68 6.04 11.92
CA PHE A 30 -6.75 7.03 11.78
C PHE A 30 -7.72 6.68 10.67
N MET A 31 -7.24 6.01 9.62
CA MET A 31 -8.05 5.70 8.44
C MET A 31 -9.18 4.71 8.73
N GLY A 32 -9.02 3.83 9.72
CA GLY A 32 -10.12 2.99 10.23
C GLY A 32 -11.29 3.83 10.74
N ILE A 33 -10.99 4.86 11.54
CA ILE A 33 -12.00 5.77 12.11
C ILE A 33 -12.68 6.60 11.00
N LEU A 34 -11.92 7.03 10.00
CA LEU A 34 -12.48 7.74 8.85
C LEU A 34 -13.39 6.81 8.03
N ALA A 35 -13.00 5.55 7.85
CA ALA A 35 -13.81 4.55 7.17
C ALA A 35 -15.19 4.34 7.83
N ASP A 36 -15.26 4.49 9.17
CA ASP A 36 -16.51 4.38 9.91
C ASP A 36 -17.43 5.59 9.73
N LYS A 37 -16.89 6.77 9.47
CA LYS A 37 -17.64 8.03 9.40
C LYS A 37 -18.01 8.47 7.99
N PHE A 38 -17.16 8.20 7.01
CA PHE A 38 -17.31 8.72 5.66
C PHE A 38 -17.84 7.68 4.68
N HIS A 39 -18.28 8.16 3.51
CA HIS A 39 -18.69 7.34 2.37
C HIS A 39 -17.50 6.54 1.85
N ARG A 40 -17.48 5.22 2.09
CA ARG A 40 -16.33 4.34 1.87
C ARG A 40 -15.82 4.31 0.42
N PRO A 41 -16.65 4.12 -0.62
CA PRO A 41 -16.16 4.19 -2.00
C PRO A 41 -15.51 5.52 -2.36
N LYS A 42 -16.05 6.65 -1.89
CA LYS A 42 -15.44 7.96 -2.13
C LYS A 42 -14.14 8.13 -1.36
N LEU A 43 -14.04 7.58 -0.14
CA LEU A 43 -12.81 7.59 0.65
C LEU A 43 -11.72 6.75 -0.03
N ILE A 44 -12.07 5.57 -0.57
CA ILE A 44 -11.16 4.76 -1.40
C ILE A 44 -10.74 5.54 -2.64
N ALA A 45 -11.68 6.17 -3.35
CA ALA A 45 -11.38 6.96 -4.55
C ALA A 45 -10.42 8.11 -4.26
N LEU A 46 -10.59 8.81 -3.14
CA LEU A 46 -9.67 9.86 -2.68
C LEU A 46 -8.28 9.31 -2.36
N GLY A 47 -8.20 8.19 -1.66
CA GLY A 47 -6.92 7.52 -1.36
C GLY A 47 -6.20 7.11 -2.63
N VAL A 48 -6.89 6.36 -3.53
CA VAL A 48 -6.35 5.94 -4.83
C VAL A 48 -5.94 7.15 -5.67
N GLY A 49 -6.76 8.19 -5.71
CA GLY A 49 -6.47 9.43 -6.43
C GLY A 49 -5.22 10.15 -5.90
N LEU A 50 -5.11 10.25 -4.59
CA LEU A 50 -3.95 10.88 -3.94
C LEU A 50 -2.66 10.14 -4.26
N TRP A 51 -2.59 8.82 -4.01
CA TRP A 51 -1.34 8.11 -4.28
C TRP A 51 -1.00 8.03 -5.77
N SER A 52 -2.01 7.96 -6.65
CA SER A 52 -1.80 7.91 -8.10
C SER A 52 -1.27 9.24 -8.64
N ALA A 53 -1.82 10.37 -8.17
CA ALA A 53 -1.31 11.69 -8.50
C ALA A 53 0.15 11.87 -8.02
N LEU A 54 0.44 11.45 -6.77
CA LEU A 54 1.79 11.51 -6.20
C LEU A 54 2.75 10.55 -6.92
N THR A 55 2.27 9.40 -7.39
CA THR A 55 3.04 8.51 -8.26
C THR A 55 3.42 9.20 -9.56
N ALA A 56 2.47 9.84 -10.23
CA ALA A 56 2.77 10.64 -11.44
C ALA A 56 3.77 11.77 -11.12
N ILE A 57 3.57 12.53 -10.04
CA ILE A 57 4.47 13.61 -9.61
C ILE A 57 5.89 13.08 -9.37
N SER A 58 6.04 11.85 -8.85
CA SER A 58 7.36 11.20 -8.68
C SER A 58 8.12 11.06 -9.99
N GLY A 59 7.45 10.96 -11.13
CA GLY A 59 8.07 10.97 -12.46
C GLY A 59 8.79 12.27 -12.81
N ALA A 60 8.38 13.41 -12.21
CA ALA A 60 9.03 14.71 -12.39
C ALA A 60 10.21 14.96 -11.44
N ALA A 61 10.53 14.01 -10.54
CA ALA A 61 11.56 14.20 -9.55
C ALA A 61 12.95 14.42 -10.16
N ARG A 62 13.68 15.38 -9.59
CA ARG A 62 15.06 15.74 -10.00
C ARG A 62 16.11 15.41 -8.95
N GLY A 63 15.72 14.80 -7.82
CA GLY A 63 16.63 14.43 -6.74
C GLY A 63 15.89 13.69 -5.63
N PHE A 64 16.62 13.39 -4.55
CA PHE A 64 16.14 12.61 -3.41
C PHE A 64 14.85 13.17 -2.79
N VAL A 65 14.82 14.47 -2.48
CA VAL A 65 13.67 15.11 -1.84
C VAL A 65 12.42 15.07 -2.74
N GLY A 66 12.61 15.27 -4.05
CA GLY A 66 11.54 15.20 -5.04
C GLY A 66 10.88 13.82 -5.16
N LEU A 67 11.60 12.74 -4.79
CA LEU A 67 11.02 11.39 -4.66
C LEU A 67 10.50 11.13 -3.24
N LEU A 68 11.18 11.61 -2.22
CA LEU A 68 10.85 11.31 -0.82
C LEU A 68 9.48 11.89 -0.44
N LEU A 69 9.23 13.15 -0.74
CA LEU A 69 7.98 13.80 -0.36
C LEU A 69 6.74 13.10 -0.96
N PRO A 70 6.65 12.87 -2.27
CA PRO A 70 5.55 12.08 -2.81
C PRO A 70 5.43 10.69 -2.16
N ARG A 71 6.55 10.01 -1.92
CA ARG A 71 6.57 8.66 -1.33
C ARG A 71 5.98 8.62 0.07
N MET A 72 6.26 9.63 0.91
CA MET A 72 5.69 9.78 2.25
C MET A 72 4.17 9.91 2.19
N PHE A 73 3.66 10.77 1.31
CA PHE A 73 2.22 10.99 1.17
C PHE A 73 1.49 9.87 0.42
N ILE A 74 2.16 9.11 -0.45
CA ILE A 74 1.64 7.85 -1.01
C ILE A 74 1.26 6.91 0.13
N GLY A 75 2.10 6.76 1.17
CA GLY A 75 1.78 5.95 2.34
C GLY A 75 0.50 6.40 3.05
N VAL A 76 0.24 7.70 3.13
CA VAL A 76 -1.03 8.24 3.66
C VAL A 76 -2.22 7.78 2.81
N GLY A 77 -2.15 7.93 1.48
CA GLY A 77 -3.21 7.53 0.56
C GLY A 77 -3.50 6.03 0.60
N GLU A 78 -2.46 5.20 0.58
CA GLU A 78 -2.60 3.74 0.62
C GLU A 78 -3.15 3.21 1.96
N SER A 79 -2.87 3.88 3.07
CA SER A 79 -3.35 3.47 4.41
C SER A 79 -4.88 3.47 4.52
N ILE A 80 -5.58 4.20 3.65
CA ILE A 80 -7.04 4.26 3.58
C ILE A 80 -7.64 2.95 3.05
N LEU A 81 -6.93 2.29 2.13
CA LEU A 81 -7.52 1.25 1.28
C LEU A 81 -7.97 0.03 2.08
N THR A 82 -7.08 -0.58 2.86
CA THR A 82 -7.37 -1.85 3.54
C THR A 82 -8.51 -1.75 4.54
N PRO A 83 -8.51 -0.83 5.52
CA PRO A 83 -9.59 -0.76 6.50
C PRO A 83 -10.93 -0.42 5.84
N THR A 84 -10.92 0.48 4.87
CA THR A 84 -12.15 0.92 4.19
C THR A 84 -12.73 -0.18 3.30
N SER A 85 -11.87 -0.88 2.53
CA SER A 85 -12.29 -1.97 1.64
C SER A 85 -12.81 -3.17 2.41
N LEU A 86 -12.11 -3.61 3.48
CA LEU A 86 -12.56 -4.73 4.29
C LEU A 86 -13.88 -4.43 5.01
N SER A 87 -14.07 -3.19 5.49
CA SER A 87 -15.35 -2.75 6.05
C SER A 87 -16.47 -2.82 5.01
N LEU A 88 -16.23 -2.33 3.80
CA LEU A 88 -17.20 -2.36 2.70
C LEU A 88 -17.55 -3.80 2.29
N LEU A 89 -16.55 -4.67 2.17
CA LEU A 89 -16.73 -6.08 1.81
C LEU A 89 -17.48 -6.85 2.89
N GLY A 90 -17.21 -6.59 4.18
CA GLY A 90 -17.91 -7.19 5.31
C GLY A 90 -19.40 -6.89 5.34
N ASP A 91 -19.79 -5.67 4.94
CA ASP A 91 -21.21 -5.33 4.82
C ASP A 91 -21.87 -5.89 3.55
N LYS A 92 -21.10 -6.04 2.47
CA LYS A 92 -21.62 -6.48 1.18
C LYS A 92 -21.81 -8.00 1.11
N PHE A 93 -20.92 -8.78 1.70
CA PHE A 93 -20.90 -10.23 1.60
C PHE A 93 -21.34 -10.90 2.92
N PRO A 94 -21.93 -12.12 2.88
CA PRO A 94 -22.25 -12.88 4.09
C PRO A 94 -20.98 -13.47 4.73
N GLN A 95 -21.05 -13.72 6.04
CA GLN A 95 -19.91 -14.17 6.86
C GLN A 95 -19.24 -15.44 6.34
N ASN A 96 -20.02 -16.39 5.82
CA ASN A 96 -19.52 -17.65 5.27
C ASN A 96 -18.69 -17.50 3.98
N LYS A 97 -18.77 -16.37 3.30
CA LYS A 97 -17.96 -16.06 2.10
C LYS A 97 -16.79 -15.12 2.36
N MET A 98 -16.67 -14.60 3.58
CA MET A 98 -15.66 -13.59 3.90
C MET A 98 -14.22 -14.09 3.69
N GLY A 99 -13.94 -15.36 3.98
CA GLY A 99 -12.60 -15.93 3.71
C GLY A 99 -12.20 -15.83 2.25
N PHE A 100 -13.09 -16.27 1.35
CA PHE A 100 -12.85 -16.17 -0.09
C PHE A 100 -12.74 -14.72 -0.58
N VAL A 101 -13.65 -13.86 -0.14
CA VAL A 101 -13.67 -12.45 -0.55
C VAL A 101 -12.43 -11.69 -0.09
N THR A 102 -11.99 -11.95 1.15
CA THR A 102 -10.77 -11.35 1.69
C THR A 102 -9.53 -11.89 0.97
N GLY A 103 -9.48 -13.20 0.69
CA GLY A 103 -8.42 -13.80 -0.11
C GLY A 103 -8.33 -13.17 -1.50
N ALA A 104 -9.46 -13.06 -2.21
CA ALA A 104 -9.52 -12.40 -3.52
C ALA A 104 -9.08 -10.93 -3.47
N TYR A 105 -9.43 -10.20 -2.41
CA TYR A 105 -8.96 -8.83 -2.20
C TYR A 105 -7.43 -8.78 -2.05
N TYR A 106 -6.84 -9.64 -1.22
CA TYR A 106 -5.40 -9.65 -1.01
C TYR A 106 -4.59 -10.17 -2.18
N MET A 107 -5.18 -10.97 -3.10
CA MET A 107 -4.52 -11.34 -4.37
C MET A 107 -4.14 -10.11 -5.22
N GLY A 108 -4.82 -8.98 -5.05
CA GLY A 108 -4.45 -7.72 -5.69
C GLY A 108 -3.03 -7.26 -5.37
N VAL A 109 -2.49 -7.59 -4.19
CA VAL A 109 -1.14 -7.18 -3.77
C VAL A 109 -0.04 -7.85 -4.61
N PRO A 110 0.07 -9.19 -4.67
CA PRO A 110 1.10 -9.83 -5.49
C PRO A 110 0.88 -9.60 -7.00
N ILE A 111 -0.37 -9.54 -7.47
CA ILE A 111 -0.65 -9.21 -8.88
C ILE A 111 -0.13 -7.81 -9.20
N GLY A 112 -0.47 -6.81 -8.40
CA GLY A 112 -0.02 -5.43 -8.61
C GLY A 112 1.50 -5.28 -8.51
N ALA A 113 2.11 -5.90 -7.50
CA ALA A 113 3.57 -5.90 -7.32
C ALA A 113 4.28 -6.55 -8.50
N GLY A 114 3.84 -7.74 -8.92
CA GLY A 114 4.45 -8.44 -10.05
C GLY A 114 4.25 -7.71 -11.38
N LEU A 115 3.04 -7.19 -11.65
CA LEU A 115 2.78 -6.39 -12.85
C LEU A 115 3.61 -5.11 -12.89
N SER A 116 3.82 -4.43 -11.76
CA SER A 116 4.66 -3.24 -11.72
C SER A 116 6.11 -3.55 -12.07
N LEU A 117 6.64 -4.70 -11.64
CA LEU A 117 7.98 -5.15 -11.99
C LEU A 117 8.10 -5.54 -13.47
N ILE A 118 7.10 -6.24 -14.01
CA ILE A 118 7.03 -6.58 -15.44
C ILE A 118 7.00 -5.30 -16.28
N ILE A 119 6.13 -4.35 -15.95
CA ILE A 119 6.05 -3.06 -16.64
C ILE A 119 7.38 -2.31 -16.57
N ALA A 120 7.98 -2.22 -15.38
CA ALA A 120 9.27 -1.56 -15.20
C ALA A 120 10.40 -2.25 -15.97
N GLY A 121 10.39 -3.60 -16.04
CA GLY A 121 11.39 -4.38 -16.74
C GLY A 121 11.30 -4.26 -18.27
N TYR A 122 10.08 -4.20 -18.84
CA TYR A 122 9.89 -4.07 -20.28
C TYR A 122 9.90 -2.61 -20.75
N LEU A 123 9.14 -1.75 -20.09
CA LEU A 123 9.00 -0.36 -20.53
C LEU A 123 10.14 0.53 -20.04
N GLY A 124 10.70 0.25 -18.86
CA GLY A 124 11.76 1.06 -18.28
C GLY A 124 12.97 1.30 -19.20
N PRO A 125 13.50 0.28 -19.89
CA PRO A 125 14.58 0.43 -20.87
C PRO A 125 14.19 1.24 -22.12
N ILE A 126 12.91 1.20 -22.52
CA ILE A 126 12.41 1.80 -23.77
C ILE A 126 12.03 3.28 -23.58
N ILE A 127 11.22 3.56 -22.57
CA ILE A 127 10.62 4.89 -22.35
C ILE A 127 11.17 5.61 -21.12
N GLY A 128 12.04 4.95 -20.36
CA GLY A 128 12.62 5.47 -19.11
C GLY A 128 11.68 5.36 -17.92
N TRP A 129 12.25 5.40 -16.73
CA TRP A 129 11.53 5.22 -15.47
C TRP A 129 10.51 6.34 -15.18
N ARG A 130 10.77 7.56 -15.63
CA ARG A 130 9.86 8.70 -15.45
C ARG A 130 8.52 8.46 -16.13
N MET A 131 8.55 8.00 -17.38
CA MET A 131 7.34 7.67 -18.13
C MET A 131 6.56 6.51 -17.52
N CYS A 132 7.25 5.52 -16.92
CA CYS A 132 6.57 4.45 -16.17
C CYS A 132 5.77 5.03 -15.00
N PHE A 133 6.31 5.98 -14.24
CA PHE A 133 5.58 6.65 -13.14
C PHE A 133 4.36 7.44 -13.65
N TYR A 134 4.49 8.16 -14.77
CA TYR A 134 3.35 8.88 -15.36
C TYR A 134 2.25 7.92 -15.80
N ILE A 135 2.60 6.84 -16.51
CA ILE A 135 1.63 5.86 -17.00
C ILE A 135 0.90 5.20 -15.82
N LEU A 136 1.62 4.71 -14.83
CA LEU A 136 1.03 4.06 -13.66
C LEU A 136 0.15 5.03 -12.86
N GLY A 137 0.60 6.25 -12.67
CA GLY A 137 -0.18 7.29 -12.01
C GLY A 137 -1.47 7.63 -12.75
N MET A 138 -1.42 7.77 -14.07
CA MET A 138 -2.61 8.05 -14.92
C MET A 138 -3.61 6.89 -14.89
N ILE A 139 -3.14 5.64 -14.97
CA ILE A 139 -4.01 4.45 -14.84
C ILE A 139 -4.70 4.46 -13.47
N GLY A 140 -3.96 4.75 -12.40
CA GLY A 140 -4.51 4.83 -11.06
C GLY A 140 -5.55 5.95 -10.90
N LEU A 141 -5.32 7.13 -11.51
CA LEU A 141 -6.31 8.22 -11.52
C LEU A 141 -7.59 7.82 -12.26
N LEU A 142 -7.49 7.06 -13.35
CA LEU A 142 -8.65 6.51 -14.04
C LEU A 142 -9.47 5.59 -13.11
N PHE A 143 -8.81 4.67 -12.40
CA PHE A 143 -9.46 3.80 -11.41
C PHE A 143 -10.08 4.59 -10.25
N ALA A 144 -9.41 5.64 -9.76
CA ALA A 144 -9.98 6.54 -8.75
C ALA A 144 -11.28 7.18 -9.25
N GLY A 145 -11.31 7.64 -10.50
CA GLY A 145 -12.51 8.17 -11.13
C GLY A 145 -13.65 7.15 -11.17
N ILE A 146 -13.37 5.91 -11.58
CA ILE A 146 -14.36 4.83 -11.60
C ILE A 146 -14.89 4.56 -10.18
N MET A 147 -14.01 4.45 -9.18
CA MET A 147 -14.38 4.20 -7.79
C MET A 147 -15.26 5.31 -7.21
N PHE A 148 -15.07 6.55 -7.63
CA PHE A 148 -15.84 7.70 -7.13
C PHE A 148 -17.35 7.57 -7.42
N PHE A 149 -17.72 6.90 -8.52
CA PHE A 149 -19.11 6.68 -8.92
C PHE A 149 -19.75 5.43 -8.30
N ILE A 150 -18.99 4.61 -7.56
CA ILE A 150 -19.54 3.43 -6.89
C ILE A 150 -20.42 3.87 -5.72
N LYS A 151 -21.61 3.25 -5.64
CA LYS A 151 -22.57 3.50 -4.57
C LYS A 151 -22.11 2.89 -3.24
N GLU A 152 -22.42 3.57 -2.14
CA GLU A 152 -22.19 3.06 -0.79
C GLU A 152 -23.04 1.82 -0.51
N THR A 153 -22.47 0.85 0.20
CA THR A 153 -23.22 -0.30 0.70
C THR A 153 -23.81 0.04 2.08
N PRO A 154 -25.10 -0.24 2.32
CA PRO A 154 -25.69 -0.02 3.65
C PRO A 154 -24.89 -0.75 4.73
N ARG A 155 -24.61 -0.07 5.83
CA ARG A 155 -23.86 -0.62 6.94
C ARG A 155 -24.75 -1.55 7.76
N LYS A 156 -24.32 -2.78 8.02
CA LYS A 156 -25.09 -3.79 8.78
C LYS A 156 -25.14 -3.52 10.29
N ASN A 157 -24.06 -2.99 10.86
CA ASN A 157 -23.91 -2.79 12.29
C ASN A 157 -23.42 -1.38 12.61
N ILE A 158 -24.32 -0.39 12.49
CA ILE A 158 -24.02 0.94 13.00
C ILE A 158 -24.40 0.97 14.48
N ASN A 159 -23.43 0.89 15.37
CA ASN A 159 -23.62 1.44 16.69
C ASN A 159 -23.60 2.96 16.55
N GLU A 160 -24.78 3.61 16.58
CA GLU A 160 -24.96 5.06 16.44
C GLU A 160 -24.01 5.84 17.39
N ARG A 161 -23.70 5.26 18.54
CA ARG A 161 -22.75 5.79 19.54
C ARG A 161 -21.31 5.95 19.00
N VAL A 162 -20.90 5.17 17.98
CA VAL A 162 -19.53 5.25 17.43
C VAL A 162 -19.39 6.41 16.44
N VAL A 163 -20.47 6.74 15.74
CA VAL A 163 -20.49 7.81 14.73
C VAL A 163 -20.42 9.20 15.37
N GLU A 164 -21.02 9.36 16.56
CA GLU A 164 -21.07 10.63 17.27
C GLU A 164 -19.84 10.89 18.17
N LYS A 165 -19.07 9.85 18.49
CA LYS A 165 -17.93 10.01 19.42
C LYS A 165 -16.81 10.84 18.78
N LYS A 166 -16.43 11.95 19.43
CA LYS A 166 -15.26 12.74 19.04
C LYS A 166 -14.00 11.88 19.18
N ILE A 167 -13.07 12.00 18.22
CA ILE A 167 -11.78 11.31 18.27
C ILE A 167 -11.01 11.80 19.51
N ASN A 168 -10.83 10.90 20.48
CA ASN A 168 -10.05 11.19 21.69
C ASN A 168 -8.84 10.25 21.73
N PHE A 169 -7.67 10.79 21.46
CA PHE A 169 -6.41 10.03 21.42
C PHE A 169 -6.09 9.30 22.72
N LYS A 170 -6.45 9.88 23.86
CA LYS A 170 -6.22 9.25 25.17
C LYS A 170 -7.09 7.99 25.35
N GLU A 171 -8.34 8.06 24.92
CA GLU A 171 -9.25 6.90 24.95
C GLU A 171 -8.76 5.80 24.01
N ILE A 172 -8.40 6.15 22.76
CA ILE A 172 -7.87 5.17 21.78
C ILE A 172 -6.63 4.45 22.34
N ARG A 173 -5.69 5.21 22.92
CA ARG A 173 -4.50 4.61 23.54
C ARG A 173 -4.85 3.67 24.69
N MET A 174 -5.81 4.05 25.52
CA MET A 174 -6.27 3.21 26.64
C MET A 174 -6.94 1.94 26.14
N ASP A 175 -7.81 2.04 25.13
CA ASP A 175 -8.52 0.91 24.54
C ASP A 175 -7.54 -0.07 23.87
N ILE A 176 -6.56 0.42 23.12
CA ILE A 176 -5.50 -0.41 22.54
C ILE A 176 -4.68 -1.08 23.65
N SER A 177 -4.25 -0.34 24.67
CA SER A 177 -3.48 -0.92 25.77
C SER A 177 -4.26 -1.99 26.52
N LYS A 178 -5.56 -1.78 26.71
CA LYS A 178 -6.46 -2.76 27.34
C LYS A 178 -6.61 -4.00 26.46
N ALA A 179 -6.89 -3.85 25.17
CA ALA A 179 -7.03 -4.96 24.23
C ALA A 179 -5.77 -5.84 24.16
N LEU A 180 -4.58 -5.22 24.16
CA LEU A 180 -3.30 -5.94 24.16
C LEU A 180 -3.06 -6.73 25.46
N LYS A 181 -3.48 -6.17 26.62
CA LYS A 181 -3.32 -6.84 27.90
C LYS A 181 -4.31 -7.99 28.09
N GLU A 182 -5.54 -7.80 27.65
CA GLU A 182 -6.62 -8.77 27.81
C GLU A 182 -6.57 -9.90 26.77
N ASN A 183 -5.87 -9.69 25.65
CA ASN A 183 -5.78 -10.68 24.57
C ASN A 183 -4.32 -10.98 24.17
N PRO A 184 -3.67 -11.95 24.84
CA PRO A 184 -2.29 -12.35 24.52
C PRO A 184 -2.12 -12.84 23.07
N ALA A 185 -3.14 -13.47 22.49
CA ALA A 185 -3.10 -13.94 21.10
C ALA A 185 -2.97 -12.75 20.12
N LEU A 186 -3.69 -11.64 20.36
CA LEU A 186 -3.55 -10.41 19.58
C LEU A 186 -2.12 -9.87 19.65
N THR A 187 -1.54 -9.85 20.84
CA THR A 187 -0.16 -9.38 21.06
C THR A 187 0.85 -10.25 20.30
N LEU A 188 0.71 -11.58 20.35
CA LEU A 188 1.57 -12.50 19.60
C LEU A 188 1.40 -12.34 18.08
N CYS A 189 0.18 -12.15 17.59
CA CYS A 189 -0.07 -11.86 16.17
C CYS A 189 0.63 -10.57 15.71
N ILE A 190 0.61 -9.52 16.54
CA ILE A 190 1.31 -8.26 16.23
C ILE A 190 2.82 -8.47 16.17
N TYR A 191 3.42 -9.18 17.15
CA TYR A 191 4.85 -9.51 17.10
C TYR A 191 5.21 -10.35 15.87
N GLY A 192 4.41 -11.38 15.55
CA GLY A 192 4.59 -12.18 14.34
C GLY A 192 4.54 -11.34 13.08
N ALA A 193 3.56 -10.42 12.97
CA ALA A 193 3.45 -9.50 11.85
C ALA A 193 4.66 -8.57 11.75
N VAL A 194 5.18 -8.05 12.86
CA VAL A 194 6.39 -7.20 12.87
C VAL A 194 7.59 -7.98 12.34
N ILE A 195 7.83 -9.20 12.84
CA ILE A 195 8.95 -10.05 12.39
C ILE A 195 8.81 -10.36 10.90
N TYR A 196 7.62 -10.73 10.44
CA TYR A 196 7.32 -10.99 9.02
C TYR A 196 7.65 -9.78 8.14
N HIS A 197 7.23 -8.57 8.54
CA HIS A 197 7.50 -7.36 7.78
C HIS A 197 8.96 -6.93 7.79
N LEU A 198 9.71 -7.26 8.85
CA LEU A 198 11.19 -7.07 8.87
C LEU A 198 11.86 -7.94 7.80
N VAL A 199 11.44 -9.20 7.64
CA VAL A 199 11.94 -10.09 6.59
C VAL A 199 11.57 -9.56 5.20
N LEU A 200 10.31 -9.15 5.00
CA LEU A 200 9.87 -8.53 3.74
C LEU A 200 10.65 -7.25 3.41
N GLY A 201 11.00 -6.45 4.43
CA GLY A 201 11.80 -5.25 4.25
C GLY A 201 13.20 -5.54 3.70
N ALA A 202 13.80 -6.68 4.05
CA ALA A 202 15.08 -7.11 3.50
C ALA A 202 14.98 -7.47 2.00
N ALA A 203 13.86 -8.05 1.57
CA ALA A 203 13.63 -8.48 0.18
C ALA A 203 13.68 -7.33 -0.85
N VAL A 204 13.52 -6.08 -0.41
CA VAL A 204 13.68 -4.89 -1.27
C VAL A 204 15.09 -4.82 -1.89
N TYR A 205 16.09 -5.37 -1.20
CA TYR A 205 17.47 -5.38 -1.68
C TYR A 205 17.83 -6.58 -2.54
N ASP A 206 16.97 -7.60 -2.65
CA ASP A 206 17.25 -8.82 -3.42
C ASP A 206 17.61 -8.51 -4.87
N GLN A 207 16.83 -7.66 -5.54
CA GLN A 207 17.12 -7.28 -6.93
C GLN A 207 18.44 -6.52 -7.07
N VAL A 208 18.78 -5.68 -6.11
CA VAL A 208 20.07 -4.95 -6.09
C VAL A 208 21.22 -5.94 -5.92
N TRP A 209 21.05 -6.94 -5.06
CA TRP A 209 22.02 -8.01 -4.83
C TRP A 209 22.21 -8.88 -6.07
N TYR A 210 21.14 -9.34 -6.73
CA TYR A 210 21.24 -10.11 -7.96
C TYR A 210 22.01 -9.36 -9.05
N VAL A 211 21.78 -8.07 -9.21
CA VAL A 211 22.46 -7.25 -10.20
C VAL A 211 23.95 -7.06 -9.84
N LYS A 212 24.26 -6.72 -8.58
CA LYS A 212 25.63 -6.37 -8.15
C LYS A 212 26.53 -7.58 -7.96
N GLU A 213 26.01 -8.63 -7.31
CA GLU A 213 26.82 -9.78 -6.88
C GLU A 213 26.72 -10.96 -7.84
N ARG A 214 25.63 -11.08 -8.59
CA ARG A 214 25.40 -12.18 -9.53
C ARG A 214 25.46 -11.77 -11.01
N GLY A 215 25.61 -10.48 -11.31
CA GLY A 215 25.78 -9.96 -12.65
C GLY A 215 24.54 -10.02 -13.54
N PHE A 216 23.34 -10.21 -12.98
CA PHE A 216 22.11 -10.21 -13.76
C PHE A 216 21.81 -8.84 -14.37
N ASN A 217 21.19 -8.85 -15.55
CA ASN A 217 20.66 -7.63 -16.15
C ASN A 217 19.47 -7.13 -15.34
N ARG A 218 19.42 -5.80 -15.09
CA ARG A 218 18.36 -5.17 -14.29
C ARG A 218 16.95 -5.40 -14.85
N ALA A 219 16.81 -5.35 -16.18
CA ALA A 219 15.52 -5.52 -16.83
C ALA A 219 15.05 -6.99 -16.72
N GLU A 220 15.95 -7.94 -16.98
CA GLU A 220 15.66 -9.37 -16.91
C GLU A 220 15.25 -9.80 -15.49
N ILE A 221 16.01 -9.38 -14.46
CA ILE A 221 15.68 -9.77 -13.08
C ILE A 221 14.35 -9.16 -12.63
N ALA A 222 14.01 -7.96 -13.08
CA ALA A 222 12.71 -7.35 -12.78
C ALA A 222 11.57 -8.13 -13.45
N GLN A 223 11.74 -8.58 -14.71
CA GLN A 223 10.76 -9.40 -15.42
C GLN A 223 10.57 -10.76 -14.74
N TYR A 224 11.66 -11.50 -14.49
CA TYR A 224 11.59 -12.81 -13.82
C TYR A 224 10.97 -12.72 -12.44
N THR A 225 11.40 -11.75 -11.61
CA THR A 225 10.81 -11.53 -10.29
C THR A 225 9.33 -11.18 -10.40
N GLY A 226 8.95 -10.35 -11.38
CA GLY A 226 7.57 -10.00 -11.64
C GLY A 226 6.69 -11.23 -11.94
N TYR A 227 7.14 -12.12 -12.83
CA TYR A 227 6.42 -13.37 -13.14
C TYR A 227 6.32 -14.29 -11.91
N ILE A 228 7.42 -14.47 -11.17
CA ILE A 228 7.45 -15.29 -9.96
C ILE A 228 6.44 -14.74 -8.93
N VAL A 229 6.45 -13.44 -8.69
CA VAL A 229 5.54 -12.80 -7.71
C VAL A 229 4.08 -12.92 -8.14
N VAL A 230 3.76 -12.80 -9.43
CA VAL A 230 2.38 -13.00 -9.90
C VAL A 230 1.94 -14.44 -9.72
N VAL A 231 2.75 -15.41 -10.17
CA VAL A 231 2.36 -16.83 -10.18
C VAL A 231 2.29 -17.41 -8.77
N PHE A 232 3.34 -17.23 -7.97
CA PHE A 232 3.43 -17.83 -6.62
C PHE A 232 2.80 -16.96 -5.52
N GLY A 233 2.53 -15.71 -5.78
CA GLY A 233 1.79 -14.85 -4.84
C GLY A 233 0.28 -15.06 -4.89
N ILE A 234 -0.23 -15.79 -5.90
CA ILE A 234 -1.66 -16.14 -6.03
C ILE A 234 -1.94 -17.53 -5.43
N LEU A 235 -0.94 -18.42 -5.42
CA LEU A 235 -1.02 -19.77 -4.83
C LEU A 235 -0.93 -19.74 -3.31
#